data_5ede515a1f18303e9059fd4bec797e2f
#
_entry.id   5ede515a1f18303e9059fd4bec797e2f
#
_cell.length_a   1.000
_cell.length_b   1.000
_cell.length_c   1.000
_cell.angle_alpha   90.00
_cell.angle_beta   90.00
_cell.angle_gamma   90.00
#
_symmetry.space_group_name_H-M   'P 1'
#
loop_
_entity.id
_entity.type
_entity.pdbx_description
1 polymer ?
#
loop_
_entity_poly.entity_id
_entity_poly.type
_entity_poly.pdbx_seq_one_letter_code
_entity_poly.pdbx_strand_id
1 'polypeptide(L)'
;VSRRTRLARLGKKFPHRDVENEFKCDFKNIKEKAIMNNPIAKLVSWQQRTGQLDGWTAYHIAAGAFLCKIFQWLHWSDFWCVMGVFIIGVLWEIFEWIIEDWRPYGSKKKWAYNTASDLIVETAMAWWMVL
;
A
#
# COMPACT_ATOMS: atom_id res chain seq x y z
N VAL A 1 -36.34 53.28 26.24
CA VAL A 1 -35.16 53.21 25.34
C VAL A 1 -34.74 51.79 25.27
N SER A 2 -35.00 51.14 24.12
CA SER A 2 -34.96 49.71 23.86
C SER A 2 -33.55 49.16 23.91
N ARG A 3 -33.34 48.02 24.64
CA ARG A 3 -32.10 47.23 24.71
C ARG A 3 -31.63 46.70 23.33
N ARG A 4 -32.45 46.79 22.30
CA ARG A 4 -32.14 46.29 20.94
C ARG A 4 -31.13 47.14 20.16
N THR A 5 -30.89 48.38 20.54
CA THR A 5 -30.01 49.31 19.80
C THR A 5 -28.55 49.24 20.24
N ARG A 6 -28.19 48.44 21.27
CA ARG A 6 -26.80 48.35 21.76
C ARG A 6 -26.01 47.14 21.20
N LEU A 7 -26.68 46.14 20.64
CA LEU A 7 -26.04 44.94 20.09
C LEU A 7 -25.59 45.12 18.64
N ALA A 8 -26.07 46.12 17.93
CA ALA A 8 -25.71 46.37 16.54
C ALA A 8 -24.32 47.03 16.32
N ARG A 9 -23.61 47.44 17.39
CA ARG A 9 -22.30 48.10 17.30
C ARG A 9 -21.09 47.19 17.53
N LEU A 10 -21.29 45.94 17.84
CA LEU A 10 -20.21 44.93 17.88
C LEU A 10 -20.25 44.07 16.61
N GLY A 11 -20.12 44.74 15.45
CA GLY A 11 -19.89 44.10 14.17
C GLY A 11 -18.47 43.50 14.08
N LYS A 12 -18.09 42.68 15.03
CA LYS A 12 -16.99 41.73 14.81
C LYS A 12 -17.50 40.66 13.84
N LYS A 13 -17.27 40.88 12.55
CA LYS A 13 -17.25 39.80 11.57
C LYS A 13 -16.29 38.76 12.15
N PHE A 14 -16.82 37.69 12.75
CA PHE A 14 -16.05 36.51 13.02
C PHE A 14 -15.58 35.99 11.66
N PRO A 15 -14.28 35.89 11.41
CA PRO A 15 -13.80 35.39 10.17
C PRO A 15 -14.12 33.89 10.13
N HIS A 16 -15.24 33.56 9.46
CA HIS A 16 -15.72 32.18 9.27
C HIS A 16 -14.64 31.26 8.64
N ARG A 17 -13.63 31.88 8.03
CA ARG A 17 -12.55 31.21 7.34
C ARG A 17 -11.46 30.65 8.28
N ASP A 18 -11.25 31.28 9.42
CA ASP A 18 -10.19 30.89 10.36
C ASP A 18 -10.58 29.66 11.17
N VAL A 19 -11.85 29.54 11.56
CA VAL A 19 -12.35 28.38 12.33
C VAL A 19 -12.33 27.09 11.50
N GLU A 20 -12.63 27.18 10.21
CA GLU A 20 -12.60 26.01 9.33
C GLU A 20 -11.15 25.52 9.07
N ASN A 21 -10.20 26.43 8.96
CA ASN A 21 -8.80 26.11 8.79
C ASN A 21 -8.18 25.54 10.08
N GLU A 22 -8.55 26.09 11.23
CA GLU A 22 -8.12 25.61 12.55
C GLU A 22 -8.65 24.19 12.80
N PHE A 23 -9.93 23.95 12.48
CA PHE A 23 -10.54 22.61 12.59
C PHE A 23 -9.90 21.59 11.65
N LYS A 24 -9.55 21.98 10.42
CA LYS A 24 -8.82 21.11 9.47
C LYS A 24 -7.40 20.80 9.94
N CYS A 25 -6.70 21.78 10.55
CA CYS A 25 -5.38 21.55 11.14
C CYS A 25 -5.44 20.59 12.33
N ASP A 26 -6.42 20.77 13.23
CA ASP A 26 -6.57 19.90 14.39
C ASP A 26 -6.94 18.49 14.00
N PHE A 27 -7.84 18.29 13.02
CA PHE A 27 -8.18 16.97 12.50
C PHE A 27 -6.97 16.27 11.86
N LYS A 28 -6.13 17.01 11.14
CA LYS A 28 -4.89 16.48 10.55
C LYS A 28 -3.91 16.03 11.63
N ASN A 29 -3.71 16.86 12.65
CA ASN A 29 -2.82 16.57 13.78
C ASN A 29 -3.29 15.37 14.62
N ILE A 30 -4.60 15.22 14.85
CA ILE A 30 -5.18 14.07 15.56
C ILE A 30 -5.00 12.80 14.73
N LYS A 31 -5.21 12.88 13.41
CA LYS A 31 -5.03 11.76 12.51
C LYS A 31 -3.55 11.31 12.43
N GLU A 32 -2.62 12.27 12.38
CA GLU A 32 -1.18 11.98 12.40
C GLU A 32 -0.73 11.37 13.72
N LYS A 33 -1.23 11.86 14.88
CA LYS A 33 -0.95 11.26 16.19
C LYS A 33 -1.54 9.85 16.33
N ALA A 34 -2.75 9.60 15.83
CA ALA A 34 -3.37 8.28 15.83
C ALA A 34 -2.57 7.28 14.96
N ILE A 35 -2.05 7.73 13.81
CA ILE A 35 -1.18 6.93 12.93
C ILE A 35 0.15 6.62 13.63
N MET A 36 0.74 7.57 14.35
CA MET A 36 2.02 7.36 15.03
C MET A 36 1.97 6.29 16.15
N ASN A 37 0.81 6.09 16.76
CA ASN A 37 0.64 5.14 17.87
C ASN A 37 0.10 3.77 17.44
N ASN A 38 -0.39 3.64 16.21
CA ASN A 38 -0.93 2.37 15.70
C ASN A 38 0.10 1.67 14.79
N PRO A 39 0.60 0.47 15.17
CA PRO A 39 1.58 -0.26 14.36
C PRO A 39 1.04 -0.63 12.97
N ILE A 40 -0.26 -0.95 12.86
CA ILE A 40 -0.90 -1.26 11.57
C ILE A 40 -0.92 -0.01 10.68
N ALA A 41 -1.27 1.16 11.22
CA ALA A 41 -1.29 2.40 10.46
C ALA A 41 0.13 2.82 10.02
N LYS A 42 1.17 2.52 10.82
CA LYS A 42 2.58 2.70 10.41
C LYS A 42 2.94 1.78 9.24
N LEU A 43 2.54 0.52 9.29
CA LEU A 43 2.76 -0.44 8.22
C LEU A 43 2.07 0.01 6.93
N VAL A 44 0.78 0.38 6.99
CA VAL A 44 0.04 0.89 5.84
C VAL A 44 0.67 2.17 5.26
N SER A 45 1.10 3.10 6.13
CA SER A 45 1.77 4.33 5.68
C SER A 45 3.14 4.06 5.06
N TRP A 46 3.86 3.06 5.55
CA TRP A 46 5.11 2.61 4.96
C TRP A 46 4.87 1.98 3.59
N GLN A 47 3.91 1.07 3.49
CA GLN A 47 3.47 0.44 2.25
C GLN A 47 3.09 1.47 1.16
N GLN A 48 2.24 2.45 1.50
CA GLN A 48 1.86 3.53 0.59
C GLN A 48 3.04 4.42 0.14
N ARG A 49 4.02 4.63 1.02
CA ARG A 49 5.21 5.44 0.70
C ARG A 49 6.20 4.71 -0.19
N THR A 50 6.41 3.43 0.05
CA THR A 50 7.41 2.62 -0.66
C THR A 50 6.86 1.97 -1.92
N GLY A 51 5.54 1.73 -1.98
CA GLY A 51 4.88 0.97 -3.03
C GLY A 51 5.14 -0.53 -2.92
N GLN A 52 5.61 -1.01 -1.75
CA GLN A 52 5.85 -2.43 -1.50
C GLN A 52 4.64 -3.06 -0.82
N LEU A 53 4.44 -4.37 -1.04
CA LEU A 53 3.37 -5.17 -0.42
C LEU A 53 1.99 -4.52 -0.61
N ASP A 54 1.62 -4.28 -1.84
CA ASP A 54 0.30 -3.75 -2.18
C ASP A 54 -0.80 -4.83 -2.16
N GLY A 55 -2.00 -4.51 -2.66
CA GLY A 55 -3.12 -5.46 -2.69
C GLY A 55 -2.86 -6.67 -3.61
N TRP A 56 -1.99 -6.53 -4.62
CA TRP A 56 -1.63 -7.60 -5.55
C TRP A 56 -0.66 -8.60 -4.94
N THR A 57 0.13 -8.21 -3.95
CA THR A 57 1.07 -9.08 -3.23
C THR A 57 0.40 -10.35 -2.68
N ALA A 58 -0.87 -10.28 -2.26
CA ALA A 58 -1.62 -11.45 -1.81
C ALA A 58 -1.84 -12.47 -2.95
N TYR A 59 -2.02 -12.01 -4.18
CA TYR A 59 -2.14 -12.89 -5.35
C TYR A 59 -0.81 -13.57 -5.68
N HIS A 60 0.32 -12.87 -5.55
CA HIS A 60 1.67 -13.45 -5.72
C HIS A 60 1.97 -14.51 -4.67
N ILE A 61 1.59 -14.28 -3.40
CA ILE A 61 1.70 -15.30 -2.34
C ILE A 61 0.88 -16.55 -2.70
N ALA A 62 -0.38 -16.35 -3.12
CA ALA A 62 -1.24 -17.47 -3.53
C ALA A 62 -0.71 -18.20 -4.77
N ALA A 63 -0.21 -17.47 -5.77
CA ALA A 63 0.39 -18.01 -6.98
C ALA A 63 1.63 -18.85 -6.64
N GLY A 64 2.51 -18.36 -5.78
CA GLY A 64 3.70 -19.09 -5.32
C GLY A 64 3.36 -20.42 -4.67
N ALA A 65 2.37 -20.45 -3.77
CA ALA A 65 1.90 -21.68 -3.15
C ALA A 65 1.28 -22.64 -4.17
N PHE A 66 0.41 -22.12 -5.04
CA PHE A 66 -0.33 -22.92 -6.02
C PHE A 66 0.60 -23.55 -7.07
N LEU A 67 1.47 -22.75 -7.67
CA LEU A 67 2.44 -23.21 -8.67
C LEU A 67 3.42 -24.24 -8.08
N CYS A 68 3.94 -23.96 -6.87
CA CYS A 68 4.79 -24.90 -6.17
C CYS A 68 4.09 -26.24 -5.97
N LYS A 69 2.80 -26.23 -5.59
CA LYS A 69 2.02 -27.45 -5.43
C LYS A 69 1.82 -28.21 -6.73
N ILE A 70 1.61 -27.54 -7.86
CA ILE A 70 1.54 -28.16 -9.18
C ILE A 70 2.87 -28.85 -9.51
N PHE A 71 4.00 -28.20 -9.29
CA PHE A 71 5.32 -28.78 -9.57
C PHE A 71 5.61 -30.00 -8.69
N GLN A 72 5.19 -29.98 -7.41
CA GLN A 72 5.25 -31.16 -6.54
C GLN A 72 4.41 -32.31 -7.10
N TRP A 73 3.22 -32.06 -7.63
CA TRP A 73 2.40 -33.10 -8.29
C TRP A 73 3.05 -33.66 -9.55
N LEU A 74 3.84 -32.82 -10.24
CA LEU A 74 4.64 -33.25 -11.38
C LEU A 74 5.95 -33.98 -10.98
N HIS A 75 6.11 -34.24 -9.68
CA HIS A 75 7.29 -34.92 -9.12
C HIS A 75 8.63 -34.17 -9.36
N TRP A 76 8.57 -32.83 -9.45
CA TRP A 76 9.80 -32.04 -9.50
C TRP A 76 10.48 -32.05 -8.13
N SER A 77 11.81 -31.97 -8.12
CA SER A 77 12.54 -31.80 -6.86
C SER A 77 12.26 -30.42 -6.25
N ASP A 78 12.41 -30.33 -4.92
CA ASP A 78 12.13 -29.08 -4.17
C ASP A 78 12.83 -27.86 -4.78
N PHE A 79 14.10 -28.02 -5.16
CA PHE A 79 14.85 -26.97 -5.84
C PHE A 79 14.17 -26.52 -7.14
N TRP A 80 13.72 -27.45 -7.98
CA TRP A 80 13.07 -27.11 -9.23
C TRP A 80 11.65 -26.58 -9.05
N CYS A 81 10.96 -26.96 -7.97
CA CYS A 81 9.68 -26.35 -7.60
C CYS A 81 9.85 -24.84 -7.32
N VAL A 82 10.83 -24.48 -6.49
CA VAL A 82 11.11 -23.07 -6.16
C VAL A 82 11.61 -22.30 -7.38
N MET A 83 12.55 -22.87 -8.13
CA MET A 83 13.07 -22.22 -9.34
C MET A 83 12.01 -22.05 -10.42
N GLY A 84 11.11 -23.01 -10.58
CA GLY A 84 10.00 -22.90 -11.52
C GLY A 84 9.07 -21.75 -11.17
N VAL A 85 8.72 -21.60 -9.89
CA VAL A 85 7.93 -20.47 -9.40
C VAL A 85 8.65 -19.14 -9.67
N PHE A 86 9.92 -19.04 -9.30
CA PHE A 86 10.74 -17.86 -9.56
C PHE A 86 10.75 -17.46 -11.04
N ILE A 87 10.98 -18.44 -11.94
CA ILE A 87 11.02 -18.18 -13.38
C ILE A 87 9.66 -17.70 -13.89
N ILE A 88 8.56 -18.31 -13.45
CA ILE A 88 7.21 -17.89 -13.84
C ILE A 88 6.93 -16.49 -13.31
N GLY A 89 7.28 -16.18 -12.06
CA GLY A 89 7.16 -14.86 -11.48
C GLY A 89 7.92 -13.80 -12.30
N VAL A 90 9.18 -14.06 -12.67
CA VAL A 90 9.96 -13.15 -13.53
C VAL A 90 9.28 -12.94 -14.88
N LEU A 91 8.76 -13.99 -15.51
CA LEU A 91 8.05 -13.88 -16.79
C LEU A 91 6.76 -13.07 -16.64
N TRP A 92 6.06 -13.23 -15.52
CA TRP A 92 4.86 -12.44 -15.20
C TRP A 92 5.18 -10.97 -15.06
N GLU A 93 6.19 -10.62 -14.29
CA GLU A 93 6.64 -9.23 -14.11
C GLU A 93 7.07 -8.58 -15.43
N ILE A 94 7.78 -9.34 -16.29
CA ILE A 94 8.13 -8.87 -17.65
C ILE A 94 6.87 -8.62 -18.48
N PHE A 95 5.88 -9.50 -18.39
CA PHE A 95 4.60 -9.35 -19.07
C PHE A 95 3.86 -8.11 -18.58
N GLU A 96 3.77 -7.89 -17.26
CA GLU A 96 3.19 -6.68 -16.67
C GLU A 96 3.92 -5.41 -17.15
N TRP A 97 5.24 -5.43 -17.21
CA TRP A 97 6.01 -4.29 -17.73
C TRP A 97 5.73 -3.94 -19.19
N ILE A 98 5.27 -4.90 -19.97
CA ILE A 98 4.91 -4.69 -21.37
C ILE A 98 3.50 -4.11 -21.50
N ILE A 99 2.55 -4.56 -20.66
CA ILE A 99 1.14 -4.22 -20.80
C ILE A 99 0.66 -3.12 -19.85
N GLU A 100 1.33 -2.95 -18.70
CA GLU A 100 0.93 -1.99 -17.67
C GLU A 100 1.72 -0.68 -17.75
N ASP A 101 1.10 0.37 -17.21
CA ASP A 101 1.72 1.69 -17.07
C ASP A 101 2.19 1.86 -15.62
N TRP A 102 3.39 2.39 -15.43
CA TRP A 102 3.95 2.72 -14.13
C TRP A 102 3.24 3.91 -13.42
N ARG A 103 2.42 4.67 -14.14
CA ARG A 103 1.78 5.89 -13.62
C ARG A 103 0.94 5.68 -12.37
N PRO A 104 0.16 4.59 -12.22
CA PRO A 104 -0.59 4.32 -10.99
C PRO A 104 0.28 4.25 -9.74
N TYR A 105 1.53 3.81 -9.88
CA TYR A 105 2.50 3.70 -8.77
C TYR A 105 3.14 5.05 -8.41
N GLY A 106 2.92 6.10 -9.22
CA GLY A 106 3.43 7.45 -9.00
C GLY A 106 4.91 7.65 -9.39
N SER A 107 5.72 6.59 -9.52
CA SER A 107 7.08 6.66 -10.06
C SER A 107 7.56 5.28 -10.51
N LYS A 108 8.47 5.25 -11.50
CA LYS A 108 9.13 4.02 -11.98
C LYS A 108 9.90 3.30 -10.86
N LYS A 109 10.45 4.06 -9.91
CA LYS A 109 11.18 3.51 -8.77
C LYS A 109 10.25 2.74 -7.83
N LYS A 110 9.07 3.27 -7.53
CA LYS A 110 8.08 2.58 -6.69
C LYS A 110 7.56 1.33 -7.39
N TRP A 111 7.31 1.42 -8.69
CA TRP A 111 6.91 0.28 -9.50
C TRP A 111 7.95 -0.85 -9.46
N ALA A 112 9.25 -0.54 -9.68
CA ALA A 112 10.31 -1.52 -9.57
C ALA A 112 10.43 -2.13 -8.16
N TYR A 113 10.16 -1.37 -7.10
CA TYR A 113 10.12 -1.93 -5.74
C TYR A 113 8.92 -2.84 -5.52
N ASN A 114 7.77 -2.53 -6.11
CA ASN A 114 6.60 -3.41 -6.06
C ASN A 114 6.92 -4.75 -6.74
N THR A 115 7.35 -4.73 -8.00
CA THR A 115 7.81 -5.88 -8.76
C THR A 115 8.80 -6.76 -7.98
N ALA A 116 9.83 -6.14 -7.38
CA ALA A 116 10.81 -6.88 -6.58
C ALA A 116 10.18 -7.52 -5.33
N SER A 117 9.26 -6.83 -4.67
CA SER A 117 8.55 -7.34 -3.49
C SER A 117 7.69 -8.55 -3.84
N ASP A 118 6.96 -8.47 -4.94
CA ASP A 118 6.03 -9.51 -5.37
C ASP A 118 6.80 -10.77 -5.76
N LEU A 119 7.89 -10.62 -6.49
CA LEU A 119 8.79 -11.75 -6.82
C LEU A 119 9.42 -12.39 -5.58
N ILE A 120 9.82 -11.58 -4.58
CA ILE A 120 10.38 -12.09 -3.32
C ILE A 120 9.33 -12.87 -2.54
N VAL A 121 8.12 -12.35 -2.36
CA VAL A 121 7.09 -13.02 -1.55
C VAL A 121 6.56 -14.29 -2.22
N GLU A 122 6.42 -14.28 -3.54
CA GLU A 122 6.04 -15.45 -4.33
C GLU A 122 7.07 -16.59 -4.20
N THR A 123 8.34 -16.26 -4.38
CA THR A 123 9.45 -17.20 -4.25
C THR A 123 9.60 -17.70 -2.81
N ALA A 124 9.49 -16.81 -1.82
CA ALA A 124 9.55 -17.16 -0.41
C ALA A 124 8.40 -18.10 -0.01
N MET A 125 7.20 -17.88 -0.57
CA MET A 125 6.07 -18.79 -0.35
C MET A 125 6.33 -20.17 -0.94
N ALA A 126 6.87 -20.24 -2.16
CA ALA A 126 7.25 -21.51 -2.77
C ALA A 126 8.32 -22.23 -1.93
N TRP A 127 9.30 -21.49 -1.42
CA TRP A 127 10.30 -22.03 -0.51
C TRP A 127 9.67 -22.60 0.77
N TRP A 128 8.75 -21.87 1.36
CA TRP A 128 7.98 -22.33 2.55
C TRP A 128 7.22 -23.64 2.28
N MET A 129 6.71 -23.81 1.07
CA MET A 129 5.91 -24.99 0.69
C MET A 129 6.74 -26.27 0.50
N VAL A 130 8.05 -26.18 0.38
CA VAL A 130 8.96 -27.33 0.23
C VAL A 130 9.72 -27.69 1.51
N LEU A 131 9.63 -26.83 2.57
CA LEU A 131 10.19 -27.11 3.90
C LEU A 131 9.32 -28.09 4.66
#